data_dc6bf3ae53d0d6dd758069db9de96b72
#
_entry.id   dc6bf3ae53d0d6dd758069db9de96b72
#
_cell.length_a   1.000
_cell.length_b   1.000
_cell.length_c   1.000
_cell.angle_alpha   90.00
_cell.angle_beta   90.00
_cell.angle_gamma   90.00
#
_symmetry.space_group_name_H-M   'P 1'
#
loop_
_entity.id
_entity.type
_entity.pdbx_description
1 polymer ?
#
loop_
_entity_poly.entity_id
_entity_poly.type
_entity_poly.pdbx_seq_one_letter_code
_entity_poly.pdbx_strand_id
1 'polypeptide(L)'
;MYTTISYIVENITNQTWEQYVTEHILEPLNMNQTNFSVTDSQTTDDYALPYVENEGKIKEVPFHNIDTVGAAGCINSTIEDMANWVLLHLNKGKFGNHELISSELLQQMYTPHNSIPDQPVLSLPESPLNSYGLGWFISAYRGNKVIHHGGNIDGFSALVSFIPTENIGLVILTNAGGTLLPTYLANQIYDELLELESIDWHKRAVEDTEKMKEMMKEATESLPEQIKGTTPSHKLEDYTGTFEHPAYGTLQVYKQDDSLFVQFMEMKVQLHHHHYDIFSAKIDLFQMKMSLLFAYEMNVSGEFPSLQLHVPAMLSTQPLTFKKIK
;
A
#
# COMPACT_ATOMS: atom_id res chain seq x y z
N MET A 1 -11.78 1.62 -0.61
CA MET A 1 -12.53 1.68 -1.89
C MET A 1 -12.73 0.28 -2.48
N TYR A 2 -11.69 -0.52 -2.74
CA TYR A 2 -11.86 -1.88 -3.34
C TYR A 2 -12.69 -2.82 -2.46
N THR A 3 -12.47 -2.86 -1.15
CA THR A 3 -13.32 -3.60 -0.19
C THR A 3 -14.80 -3.17 -0.25
N THR A 4 -15.09 -1.89 -0.56
CA THR A 4 -16.47 -1.43 -0.77
C THR A 4 -17.08 -2.04 -2.04
N ILE A 5 -16.26 -2.25 -3.08
CA ILE A 5 -16.72 -2.88 -4.32
C ILE A 5 -17.08 -4.34 -4.06
N SER A 6 -16.29 -5.10 -3.29
CA SER A 6 -16.65 -6.48 -2.94
C SER A 6 -17.98 -6.55 -2.22
N TYR A 7 -18.20 -5.66 -1.24
CA TYR A 7 -19.47 -5.58 -0.53
C TYR A 7 -20.65 -5.24 -1.46
N ILE A 8 -20.46 -4.37 -2.47
CA ILE A 8 -21.50 -4.08 -3.47
C ILE A 8 -21.79 -5.30 -4.32
N VAL A 9 -20.74 -6.02 -4.79
CA VAL A 9 -20.90 -7.26 -5.57
C VAL A 9 -21.70 -8.28 -4.77
N GLU A 10 -21.37 -8.52 -3.52
CA GLU A 10 -22.09 -9.45 -2.66
C GLU A 10 -23.56 -9.08 -2.50
N ASN A 11 -23.88 -7.79 -2.30
CA ASN A 11 -25.27 -7.35 -2.15
C ASN A 11 -26.10 -7.45 -3.44
N ILE A 12 -25.47 -7.32 -4.60
CA ILE A 12 -26.18 -7.40 -5.90
C ILE A 12 -26.35 -8.85 -6.34
N THR A 13 -25.33 -9.70 -6.12
CA THR A 13 -25.30 -11.06 -6.67
C THR A 13 -25.75 -12.13 -5.68
N ASN A 14 -25.76 -11.84 -4.37
CA ASN A 14 -25.90 -12.79 -3.27
C ASN A 14 -24.83 -13.90 -3.28
N GLN A 15 -23.69 -13.63 -3.87
CA GLN A 15 -22.48 -14.48 -3.84
C GLN A 15 -21.40 -13.75 -3.08
N THR A 16 -20.44 -14.46 -2.46
CA THR A 16 -19.24 -13.80 -1.93
C THR A 16 -18.41 -13.25 -3.09
N TRP A 17 -17.59 -12.25 -2.82
CA TRP A 17 -16.71 -11.68 -3.84
C TRP A 17 -15.76 -12.75 -4.43
N GLU A 18 -15.24 -13.64 -3.60
CA GLU A 18 -14.36 -14.73 -4.00
C GLU A 18 -15.07 -15.71 -4.94
N GLN A 19 -16.31 -16.09 -4.61
CA GLN A 19 -17.13 -16.95 -5.47
C GLN A 19 -17.40 -16.29 -6.81
N TYR A 20 -17.78 -15.01 -6.79
CA TYR A 20 -18.06 -14.25 -8.01
C TYR A 20 -16.82 -14.13 -8.89
N VAL A 21 -15.67 -13.81 -8.34
CA VAL A 21 -14.40 -13.68 -9.09
C VAL A 21 -13.96 -15.04 -9.63
N THR A 22 -14.09 -16.09 -8.83
CA THR A 22 -13.77 -17.47 -9.29
C THR A 22 -14.61 -17.85 -10.51
N GLU A 23 -15.92 -17.74 -10.40
CA GLU A 23 -16.86 -18.19 -11.44
C GLU A 23 -16.78 -17.34 -12.73
N HIS A 24 -16.58 -16.01 -12.59
CA HIS A 24 -16.66 -15.10 -13.74
C HIS A 24 -15.31 -14.69 -14.30
N ILE A 25 -14.22 -14.93 -13.60
CA ILE A 25 -12.87 -14.52 -14.02
C ILE A 25 -11.89 -15.69 -14.00
N LEU A 26 -11.67 -16.34 -12.83
CA LEU A 26 -10.59 -17.31 -12.71
C LEU A 26 -10.84 -18.59 -13.52
N GLU A 27 -12.01 -19.20 -13.39
CA GLU A 27 -12.37 -20.41 -14.15
C GLU A 27 -12.37 -20.16 -15.67
N PRO A 28 -13.03 -19.11 -16.20
CA PRO A 28 -13.00 -18.82 -17.63
C PRO A 28 -11.60 -18.55 -18.19
N LEU A 29 -10.67 -18.06 -17.37
CA LEU A 29 -9.28 -17.80 -17.74
C LEU A 29 -8.36 -18.98 -17.47
N ASN A 30 -8.86 -20.09 -16.94
CA ASN A 30 -8.06 -21.24 -16.50
C ASN A 30 -7.00 -20.87 -15.44
N MET A 31 -7.30 -19.92 -14.55
CA MET A 31 -6.44 -19.48 -13.47
C MET A 31 -6.63 -20.39 -12.25
N ASN A 32 -6.25 -21.65 -12.39
CA ASN A 32 -6.60 -22.71 -11.44
C ASN A 32 -5.71 -22.77 -10.19
N GLN A 33 -4.59 -22.05 -10.18
CA GLN A 33 -3.66 -21.96 -9.04
C GLN A 33 -3.81 -20.65 -8.28
N THR A 34 -4.79 -19.83 -8.67
CA THR A 34 -5.09 -18.55 -8.01
C THR A 34 -6.06 -18.77 -6.86
N ASN A 35 -5.79 -18.16 -5.71
CA ASN A 35 -6.61 -18.23 -4.52
C ASN A 35 -6.71 -16.87 -3.80
N PHE A 36 -7.50 -16.80 -2.72
CA PHE A 36 -7.81 -15.55 -2.02
C PHE A 36 -7.31 -15.51 -0.58
N SER A 37 -6.52 -16.49 -0.16
CA SER A 37 -6.00 -16.53 1.21
C SER A 37 -4.58 -17.07 1.24
N VAL A 38 -3.71 -16.40 2.00
CA VAL A 38 -2.36 -16.94 2.29
C VAL A 38 -2.44 -18.28 3.02
N THR A 39 -3.52 -18.53 3.76
CA THR A 39 -3.73 -19.82 4.42
C THR A 39 -3.92 -20.94 3.41
N ASP A 40 -4.63 -20.68 2.31
CA ASP A 40 -4.82 -21.64 1.23
C ASP A 40 -3.50 -21.88 0.47
N SER A 41 -2.77 -20.80 0.15
CA SER A 41 -1.45 -20.90 -0.47
C SER A 41 -0.50 -21.77 0.33
N GLN A 42 -0.48 -21.65 1.66
CA GLN A 42 0.37 -22.44 2.56
C GLN A 42 -0.03 -23.92 2.66
N THR A 43 -1.18 -24.33 2.13
CA THR A 43 -1.56 -25.75 2.04
C THR A 43 -0.99 -26.45 0.81
N THR A 44 -0.43 -25.70 -0.13
CA THR A 44 0.22 -26.26 -1.34
C THR A 44 1.69 -26.58 -1.07
N ASP A 45 2.26 -27.47 -1.88
CA ASP A 45 3.69 -27.82 -1.78
C ASP A 45 4.61 -26.77 -2.43
N ASP A 46 4.06 -25.87 -3.24
CA ASP A 46 4.79 -24.86 -4.01
C ASP A 46 4.23 -23.45 -3.75
N TYR A 47 4.83 -22.73 -2.80
CA TYR A 47 4.58 -21.34 -2.55
C TYR A 47 5.85 -20.61 -2.14
N ALA A 48 5.96 -19.33 -2.51
CA ALA A 48 7.10 -18.50 -2.16
C ALA A 48 7.01 -17.99 -0.72
N LEU A 49 8.14 -17.95 -0.02
CA LEU A 49 8.25 -17.30 1.30
C LEU A 49 8.52 -15.81 1.14
N PRO A 50 7.95 -14.97 2.03
CA PRO A 50 8.09 -13.51 1.97
C PRO A 50 9.40 -13.02 2.58
N TYR A 51 10.10 -12.12 1.90
CA TYR A 51 11.35 -11.53 2.38
C TYR A 51 11.36 -10.02 2.27
N VAL A 52 12.13 -9.40 3.14
CA VAL A 52 12.38 -7.96 3.13
C VAL A 52 13.85 -7.66 3.37
N GLU A 53 14.32 -6.54 2.85
CA GLU A 53 15.61 -5.98 3.22
C GLU A 53 15.43 -5.11 4.47
N ASN A 54 16.17 -5.43 5.52
CA ASN A 54 16.25 -4.61 6.73
C ASN A 54 17.71 -4.42 7.13
N GLU A 55 18.19 -3.18 7.12
CA GLU A 55 19.56 -2.81 7.46
C GLU A 55 20.63 -3.58 6.64
N GLY A 56 20.40 -3.73 5.34
CA GLY A 56 21.29 -4.44 4.41
C GLY A 56 21.26 -5.97 4.53
N LYS A 57 20.29 -6.53 5.25
CA LYS A 57 20.11 -7.98 5.39
C LYS A 57 18.73 -8.39 4.91
N ILE A 58 18.70 -9.45 4.11
CA ILE A 58 17.45 -10.10 3.71
C ILE A 58 16.94 -10.92 4.88
N LYS A 59 15.69 -10.71 5.27
CA LYS A 59 15.02 -11.44 6.35
C LYS A 59 13.68 -11.95 5.86
N GLU A 60 13.37 -13.18 6.23
CA GLU A 60 12.01 -13.71 6.12
C GLU A 60 11.10 -12.99 7.09
N VAL A 61 9.88 -12.70 6.64
CA VAL A 61 8.83 -12.08 7.47
C VAL A 61 7.61 -13.00 7.55
N PRO A 62 6.78 -12.90 8.57
CA PRO A 62 5.57 -13.72 8.64
C PRO A 62 4.56 -13.28 7.58
N PHE A 63 3.74 -14.22 7.12
CA PHE A 63 2.52 -13.90 6.38
C PHE A 63 1.50 -13.25 7.32
N HIS A 64 0.79 -12.23 6.83
CA HIS A 64 -0.38 -11.71 7.50
C HIS A 64 -1.65 -12.08 6.70
N ASN A 65 -2.61 -12.68 7.38
CA ASN A 65 -3.90 -12.94 6.76
C ASN A 65 -4.69 -11.62 6.67
N ILE A 66 -5.02 -11.23 5.43
CA ILE A 66 -5.79 -10.01 5.12
C ILE A 66 -7.13 -10.32 4.46
N ASP A 67 -7.66 -11.52 4.63
CA ASP A 67 -8.92 -11.96 4.02
C ASP A 67 -10.07 -10.99 4.29
N THR A 68 -10.09 -10.33 5.46
CA THR A 68 -11.11 -9.32 5.82
C THR A 68 -11.15 -8.09 4.92
N VAL A 69 -10.09 -7.80 4.18
CA VAL A 69 -10.01 -6.71 3.20
C VAL A 69 -9.79 -7.24 1.78
N GLY A 70 -10.16 -8.47 1.54
CA GLY A 70 -9.87 -9.35 0.42
C GLY A 70 -9.71 -8.67 -0.94
N ALA A 71 -10.75 -8.01 -1.45
CA ALA A 71 -10.72 -7.34 -2.75
C ALA A 71 -9.65 -6.25 -2.90
N ALA A 72 -9.00 -5.82 -1.82
CA ALA A 72 -7.94 -4.83 -1.86
C ALA A 72 -6.55 -5.43 -2.13
N GLY A 73 -6.34 -6.75 -1.89
CA GLY A 73 -5.01 -7.30 -2.07
C GLY A 73 -4.79 -8.76 -1.64
N CYS A 74 -5.84 -9.56 -1.43
CA CYS A 74 -5.68 -10.94 -0.96
C CYS A 74 -5.40 -11.98 -2.06
N ILE A 75 -5.47 -11.61 -3.35
CA ILE A 75 -5.26 -12.57 -4.44
C ILE A 75 -3.80 -13.03 -4.46
N ASN A 76 -3.61 -14.33 -4.37
CA ASN A 76 -2.34 -15.02 -4.58
C ASN A 76 -2.41 -15.77 -5.91
N SER A 77 -1.37 -15.69 -6.72
CA SER A 77 -1.38 -16.27 -8.07
C SER A 77 0.01 -16.70 -8.53
N THR A 78 0.06 -17.34 -9.69
CA THR A 78 1.29 -17.78 -10.36
C THR A 78 1.54 -16.97 -11.63
N ILE A 79 2.73 -17.11 -12.20
CA ILE A 79 3.09 -16.47 -13.49
C ILE A 79 2.18 -16.99 -14.61
N GLU A 80 1.89 -18.28 -14.64
CA GLU A 80 1.05 -18.91 -15.66
C GLU A 80 -0.38 -18.37 -15.62
N ASP A 81 -0.99 -18.33 -14.45
CA ASP A 81 -2.35 -17.80 -14.27
C ASP A 81 -2.41 -16.31 -14.63
N MET A 82 -1.44 -15.53 -14.15
CA MET A 82 -1.38 -14.10 -14.44
C MET A 82 -1.07 -13.80 -15.91
N ALA A 83 -0.39 -14.69 -16.63
CA ALA A 83 -0.22 -14.56 -18.08
C ALA A 83 -1.59 -14.66 -18.80
N ASN A 84 -2.48 -15.54 -18.36
CA ASN A 84 -3.85 -15.62 -18.91
C ASN A 84 -4.64 -14.33 -18.66
N TRP A 85 -4.50 -13.75 -17.47
CA TRP A 85 -5.07 -12.43 -17.18
C TRP A 85 -4.56 -11.34 -18.14
N VAL A 86 -3.25 -11.27 -18.38
CA VAL A 86 -2.66 -10.31 -19.33
C VAL A 86 -3.14 -10.57 -20.76
N LEU A 87 -3.21 -11.83 -21.18
CA LEU A 87 -3.72 -12.19 -22.51
C LEU A 87 -5.17 -11.75 -22.74
N LEU A 88 -6.03 -11.83 -21.73
CA LEU A 88 -7.39 -11.26 -21.80
C LEU A 88 -7.36 -9.78 -22.18
N HIS A 89 -6.50 -9.00 -21.52
CA HIS A 89 -6.38 -7.55 -21.78
C HIS A 89 -5.80 -7.24 -23.16
N LEU A 90 -4.75 -7.94 -23.59
CA LEU A 90 -4.15 -7.79 -24.91
C LEU A 90 -5.11 -8.19 -26.02
N ASN A 91 -5.91 -9.23 -25.81
CA ASN A 91 -6.92 -9.71 -26.75
C ASN A 91 -8.28 -8.96 -26.64
N LYS A 92 -8.26 -7.76 -26.03
CA LYS A 92 -9.43 -6.86 -25.96
C LYS A 92 -10.67 -7.52 -25.33
N GLY A 93 -10.44 -8.27 -24.25
CA GLY A 93 -11.50 -8.91 -23.46
C GLY A 93 -11.87 -10.33 -23.88
N LYS A 94 -11.09 -10.93 -24.79
CA LYS A 94 -11.31 -12.30 -25.27
C LYS A 94 -10.22 -13.24 -24.75
N PHE A 95 -10.65 -14.44 -24.35
CA PHE A 95 -9.75 -15.53 -24.02
C PHE A 95 -10.21 -16.80 -24.73
N GLY A 96 -9.37 -17.34 -25.60
CA GLY A 96 -9.78 -18.38 -26.54
C GLY A 96 -10.93 -17.91 -27.45
N ASN A 97 -12.04 -18.64 -27.43
CA ASN A 97 -13.23 -18.32 -28.23
C ASN A 97 -14.30 -17.56 -27.40
N HIS A 98 -14.02 -17.19 -26.18
CA HIS A 98 -14.98 -16.55 -25.28
C HIS A 98 -14.64 -15.06 -25.10
N GLU A 99 -15.65 -14.21 -25.16
CA GLU A 99 -15.57 -12.82 -24.76
C GLU A 99 -16.07 -12.70 -23.32
N LEU A 100 -15.13 -12.42 -22.40
CA LEU A 100 -15.44 -12.27 -20.99
C LEU A 100 -15.89 -10.85 -20.66
N ILE A 101 -15.32 -9.88 -21.35
CA ILE A 101 -15.62 -8.45 -21.17
C ILE A 101 -15.54 -7.75 -22.52
N SER A 102 -16.49 -6.86 -22.81
CA SER A 102 -16.45 -6.12 -24.08
C SER A 102 -15.26 -5.18 -24.16
N SER A 103 -14.78 -4.94 -25.39
CA SER A 103 -13.66 -4.01 -25.62
C SER A 103 -13.96 -2.60 -25.15
N GLU A 104 -15.24 -2.17 -25.20
CA GLU A 104 -15.70 -0.87 -24.74
C GLU A 104 -15.56 -0.73 -23.22
N LEU A 105 -15.93 -1.78 -22.47
CA LEU A 105 -15.76 -1.79 -21.00
C LEU A 105 -14.28 -1.80 -20.60
N LEU A 106 -13.44 -2.58 -21.28
CA LEU A 106 -11.99 -2.50 -21.08
C LEU A 106 -11.43 -1.11 -21.35
N GLN A 107 -11.91 -0.45 -22.42
CA GLN A 107 -11.48 0.90 -22.74
C GLN A 107 -11.85 1.90 -21.63
N GLN A 108 -12.99 1.73 -20.95
CA GLN A 108 -13.34 2.53 -19.77
C GLN A 108 -12.34 2.33 -18.63
N MET A 109 -11.86 1.09 -18.42
CA MET A 109 -10.86 0.82 -17.38
C MET A 109 -9.54 1.54 -17.66
N TYR A 110 -9.17 1.73 -18.93
CA TYR A 110 -7.92 2.38 -19.36
C TYR A 110 -8.08 3.86 -19.72
N THR A 111 -9.21 4.44 -19.38
CA THR A 111 -9.45 5.88 -19.51
C THR A 111 -9.04 6.58 -18.21
N PRO A 112 -8.27 7.69 -18.28
CA PRO A 112 -7.96 8.49 -17.10
C PRO A 112 -9.22 9.04 -16.43
N HIS A 113 -9.48 8.62 -15.18
CA HIS A 113 -10.57 9.14 -14.35
C HIS A 113 -10.03 10.10 -13.28
N ASN A 114 -8.80 9.87 -12.81
CA ASN A 114 -8.13 10.72 -11.85
C ASN A 114 -6.72 11.05 -12.32
N SER A 115 -6.30 12.30 -12.19
CA SER A 115 -4.91 12.69 -12.32
C SER A 115 -4.15 12.32 -11.05
N ILE A 116 -2.94 11.81 -11.22
CA ILE A 116 -2.02 11.58 -10.11
C ILE A 116 -1.02 12.72 -10.12
N PRO A 117 -0.92 13.52 -9.04
CA PRO A 117 0.09 14.55 -8.95
C PRO A 117 1.50 13.96 -9.08
N ASP A 118 2.38 14.69 -9.74
CA ASP A 118 3.80 14.31 -9.81
C ASP A 118 4.34 14.14 -8.37
N GLN A 119 4.89 12.97 -8.13
CA GLN A 119 5.64 12.69 -6.91
C GLN A 119 7.14 12.71 -7.28
N PRO A 120 7.90 13.73 -6.86
CA PRO A 120 9.28 13.93 -7.32
C PRO A 120 10.19 12.73 -7.17
N VAL A 121 9.87 11.83 -6.24
CA VAL A 121 10.66 10.63 -5.92
C VAL A 121 10.36 9.45 -6.83
N LEU A 122 9.12 9.36 -7.31
CA LEU A 122 8.63 8.22 -8.11
C LEU A 122 8.40 8.61 -9.56
N SER A 123 8.61 9.88 -9.92
CA SER A 123 8.46 10.36 -11.29
C SER A 123 9.72 10.04 -12.09
N LEU A 124 9.58 9.12 -13.01
CA LEU A 124 10.62 8.84 -13.99
C LEU A 124 10.46 9.80 -15.18
N PRO A 125 11.53 10.49 -15.63
CA PRO A 125 11.47 11.34 -16.83
C PRO A 125 10.97 10.61 -18.07
N GLU A 126 11.22 9.32 -18.12
CA GLU A 126 10.79 8.40 -19.18
C GLU A 126 9.29 8.09 -19.12
N SER A 127 8.64 8.38 -17.97
CA SER A 127 7.22 8.14 -17.72
C SER A 127 6.55 9.37 -17.07
N PRO A 128 6.48 10.51 -17.78
CA PRO A 128 6.13 11.81 -17.19
C PRO A 128 4.64 11.98 -16.86
N LEU A 129 3.77 11.12 -17.36
CA LEU A 129 2.32 11.24 -17.18
C LEU A 129 1.78 10.06 -16.44
N ASN A 130 1.12 10.35 -15.30
CA ASN A 130 0.46 9.34 -14.50
C ASN A 130 -0.99 9.73 -14.23
N SER A 131 -1.89 8.81 -14.51
CA SER A 131 -3.30 8.91 -14.17
C SER A 131 -3.83 7.56 -13.71
N TYR A 132 -5.02 7.53 -13.15
CA TYR A 132 -5.66 6.32 -12.68
C TYR A 132 -7.02 6.14 -13.31
N GLY A 133 -7.23 4.94 -13.87
CA GLY A 133 -8.48 4.50 -14.46
C GLY A 133 -9.33 3.72 -13.45
N LEU A 134 -9.95 2.63 -13.90
CA LEU A 134 -10.67 1.69 -13.04
C LEU A 134 -9.76 0.50 -12.70
N GLY A 135 -8.98 0.62 -11.62
CA GLY A 135 -8.06 -0.40 -11.18
C GLY A 135 -6.70 -0.42 -11.90
N TRP A 136 -6.40 0.58 -12.72
CA TRP A 136 -5.17 0.64 -13.50
C TRP A 136 -4.52 2.01 -13.47
N PHE A 137 -3.21 2.01 -13.27
CA PHE A 137 -2.38 3.18 -13.61
C PHE A 137 -2.22 3.27 -15.12
N ILE A 138 -2.24 4.48 -15.61
CA ILE A 138 -2.10 4.81 -17.03
C ILE A 138 -0.95 5.79 -17.14
N SER A 139 0.14 5.34 -17.75
CA SER A 139 1.39 6.09 -17.86
C SER A 139 1.78 6.25 -19.33
N ALA A 140 2.69 7.17 -19.59
CA ALA A 140 3.38 7.25 -20.88
C ALA A 140 4.84 6.85 -20.66
N TYR A 141 5.27 5.74 -21.25
CA TYR A 141 6.65 5.28 -21.20
C TYR A 141 7.32 5.52 -22.56
N ARG A 142 8.24 6.48 -22.64
CA ARG A 142 9.02 6.81 -23.85
C ARG A 142 8.15 6.91 -25.12
N GLY A 143 6.97 7.54 -24.99
CA GLY A 143 6.00 7.73 -26.07
C GLY A 143 4.92 6.65 -26.19
N ASN A 144 5.04 5.53 -25.51
CA ASN A 144 4.06 4.44 -25.53
C ASN A 144 3.12 4.53 -24.33
N LYS A 145 1.83 4.30 -24.55
CA LYS A 145 0.84 4.20 -23.46
C LYS A 145 1.01 2.86 -22.73
N VAL A 146 1.33 2.92 -21.46
CA VAL A 146 1.47 1.75 -20.57
C VAL A 146 0.31 1.71 -19.61
N ILE A 147 -0.32 0.54 -19.51
CA ILE A 147 -1.34 0.22 -18.52
C ILE A 147 -0.70 -0.73 -17.52
N HIS A 148 -0.72 -0.38 -16.23
CA HIS A 148 -0.08 -1.21 -15.22
C HIS A 148 -0.75 -1.09 -13.86
N HIS A 149 -0.51 -2.08 -13.01
CA HIS A 149 -0.77 -2.00 -11.59
C HIS A 149 0.23 -2.86 -10.83
N GLY A 150 0.74 -2.35 -9.73
CA GLY A 150 1.63 -3.08 -8.84
C GLY A 150 0.93 -3.49 -7.55
N GLY A 151 1.62 -4.31 -6.78
CA GLY A 151 1.22 -4.69 -5.43
C GLY A 151 2.44 -4.87 -4.54
N ASN A 152 2.29 -4.52 -3.27
CA ASN A 152 3.30 -4.77 -2.24
C ASN A 152 2.58 -5.24 -0.98
N ILE A 153 2.91 -6.43 -0.51
CA ILE A 153 2.35 -6.99 0.71
C ILE A 153 3.32 -8.00 1.31
N ASP A 154 3.53 -7.95 2.60
CA ASP A 154 4.20 -8.97 3.43
C ASP A 154 5.47 -9.60 2.81
N GLY A 155 6.36 -8.78 2.27
CA GLY A 155 7.59 -9.31 1.68
C GLY A 155 7.46 -9.74 0.21
N PHE A 156 6.38 -9.35 -0.46
CA PHE A 156 6.20 -9.54 -1.89
C PHE A 156 6.05 -8.20 -2.61
N SER A 157 6.55 -8.13 -3.83
CA SER A 157 6.26 -7.04 -4.77
C SER A 157 5.89 -7.64 -6.12
N ALA A 158 4.82 -7.15 -6.73
CA ALA A 158 4.31 -7.64 -8.00
C ALA A 158 4.03 -6.48 -8.96
N LEU A 159 4.08 -6.77 -10.25
CA LEU A 159 3.70 -5.85 -11.31
C LEU A 159 3.02 -6.62 -12.43
N VAL A 160 1.86 -6.13 -12.85
CA VAL A 160 1.23 -6.44 -14.12
C VAL A 160 1.30 -5.19 -14.98
N SER A 161 1.81 -5.30 -16.21
CA SER A 161 2.01 -4.16 -17.09
C SER A 161 1.85 -4.57 -18.54
N PHE A 162 1.25 -3.72 -19.38
CA PHE A 162 1.12 -4.01 -20.81
C PHE A 162 1.05 -2.74 -21.64
N ILE A 163 1.48 -2.87 -22.92
CA ILE A 163 1.40 -1.85 -23.96
C ILE A 163 0.45 -2.37 -25.04
N PRO A 164 -0.82 -1.99 -25.02
CA PRO A 164 -1.83 -2.56 -25.93
C PRO A 164 -1.52 -2.34 -27.42
N THR A 165 -0.89 -1.22 -27.78
CA THR A 165 -0.54 -0.88 -29.17
C THR A 165 0.53 -1.79 -29.74
N GLU A 166 1.43 -2.26 -28.91
CA GLU A 166 2.57 -3.09 -29.29
C GLU A 166 2.32 -4.58 -29.02
N ASN A 167 1.16 -4.91 -28.46
CA ASN A 167 0.80 -6.27 -28.03
C ASN A 167 1.85 -6.89 -27.09
N ILE A 168 2.41 -6.10 -26.20
CA ILE A 168 3.39 -6.51 -25.18
C ILE A 168 2.70 -6.54 -23.83
N GLY A 169 2.92 -7.61 -23.07
CA GLY A 169 2.43 -7.74 -21.70
C GLY A 169 3.44 -8.42 -20.79
N LEU A 170 3.54 -7.96 -19.56
CA LEU A 170 4.49 -8.41 -18.57
C LEU A 170 3.80 -8.73 -17.25
N VAL A 171 4.25 -9.81 -16.63
CA VAL A 171 3.97 -10.13 -15.22
C VAL A 171 5.30 -10.34 -14.52
N ILE A 172 5.51 -9.63 -13.43
CA ILE A 172 6.72 -9.75 -12.63
C ILE A 172 6.29 -9.98 -11.19
N LEU A 173 6.64 -11.14 -10.64
CA LEU A 173 6.36 -11.53 -9.27
C LEU A 173 7.68 -11.71 -8.53
N THR A 174 7.81 -11.05 -7.39
CA THR A 174 9.01 -11.15 -6.55
C THR A 174 8.63 -11.43 -5.10
N ASN A 175 9.40 -12.25 -4.43
CA ASN A 175 9.32 -12.44 -2.99
C ASN A 175 10.32 -11.53 -2.25
N ALA A 176 10.35 -10.28 -2.66
CA ALA A 176 11.10 -9.20 -2.02
C ALA A 176 10.18 -7.99 -1.86
N GLY A 177 9.78 -7.70 -0.62
CA GLY A 177 8.84 -6.63 -0.31
C GLY A 177 9.46 -5.25 -0.39
N GLY A 178 8.67 -4.26 -0.86
CA GLY A 178 9.07 -2.86 -0.90
C GLY A 178 10.18 -2.54 -1.91
N THR A 179 10.39 -3.40 -2.91
CA THR A 179 11.42 -3.19 -3.93
C THR A 179 10.87 -2.49 -5.18
N LEU A 180 11.70 -1.66 -5.81
CA LEU A 180 11.42 -1.05 -7.11
C LEU A 180 11.76 -1.99 -8.29
N LEU A 181 12.33 -3.16 -8.01
CA LEU A 181 12.80 -4.11 -9.03
C LEU A 181 11.75 -4.42 -10.11
N PRO A 182 10.47 -4.69 -9.80
CA PRO A 182 9.49 -4.99 -10.85
C PRO A 182 9.34 -3.88 -11.88
N THR A 183 9.33 -2.62 -11.45
CA THR A 183 9.21 -1.46 -12.34
C THR A 183 10.44 -1.28 -13.24
N TYR A 184 11.63 -1.37 -12.66
CA TYR A 184 12.87 -1.18 -13.45
C TYR A 184 13.13 -2.35 -14.39
N LEU A 185 12.79 -3.57 -13.97
CA LEU A 185 12.86 -4.74 -14.84
C LEU A 185 11.87 -4.64 -16.01
N ALA A 186 10.64 -4.17 -15.76
CA ALA A 186 9.68 -3.92 -16.83
C ALA A 186 10.20 -2.89 -17.83
N ASN A 187 10.80 -1.79 -17.35
CA ASN A 187 11.39 -0.76 -18.21
C ASN A 187 12.55 -1.32 -19.05
N GLN A 188 13.43 -2.14 -18.46
CA GLN A 188 14.51 -2.81 -19.17
C GLN A 188 13.97 -3.71 -20.31
N ILE A 189 12.93 -4.50 -20.01
CA ILE A 189 12.30 -5.39 -20.99
C ILE A 189 11.61 -4.58 -22.08
N TYR A 190 10.95 -3.47 -21.74
CA TYR A 190 10.32 -2.59 -22.73
C TYR A 190 11.36 -1.94 -23.65
N ASP A 191 12.50 -1.48 -23.13
CA ASP A 191 13.55 -0.92 -23.95
C ASP A 191 14.04 -1.94 -24.99
N GLU A 192 14.20 -3.21 -24.59
CA GLU A 192 14.64 -4.27 -25.49
C GLU A 192 13.57 -4.64 -26.54
N LEU A 193 12.31 -4.85 -26.10
CA LEU A 193 11.23 -5.27 -26.98
C LEU A 193 10.77 -4.16 -27.97
N LEU A 194 10.95 -2.90 -27.58
CA LEU A 194 10.61 -1.73 -28.42
C LEU A 194 11.83 -1.20 -29.20
N GLU A 195 12.96 -1.88 -29.13
CA GLU A 195 14.22 -1.48 -29.80
C GLU A 195 14.64 -0.04 -29.49
N LEU A 196 14.44 0.38 -28.21
CA LEU A 196 14.76 1.72 -27.75
C LEU A 196 16.23 1.80 -27.30
N GLU A 197 16.78 3.01 -27.26
CA GLU A 197 18.10 3.22 -26.68
C GLU A 197 18.13 2.75 -25.23
N SER A 198 19.08 1.85 -24.92
CA SER A 198 19.17 1.22 -23.61
C SER A 198 19.53 2.21 -22.52
N ILE A 199 18.82 2.17 -21.43
CA ILE A 199 19.12 2.87 -20.18
C ILE A 199 19.66 1.84 -19.17
N ASP A 200 20.68 2.22 -18.41
CA ASP A 200 21.19 1.39 -17.32
C ASP A 200 20.18 1.40 -16.15
N TRP A 201 19.12 0.61 -16.30
CA TRP A 201 18.05 0.49 -15.31
C TRP A 201 18.53 -0.10 -13.98
N HIS A 202 19.56 -0.93 -13.99
CA HIS A 202 20.15 -1.44 -12.75
C HIS A 202 20.79 -0.32 -11.93
N LYS A 203 21.64 0.49 -12.55
CA LYS A 203 22.26 1.65 -11.89
C LYS A 203 21.18 2.61 -11.38
N ARG A 204 20.17 2.90 -12.22
CA ARG A 204 19.08 3.79 -11.86
C ARG A 204 18.28 3.27 -10.66
N ALA A 205 17.97 1.95 -10.60
CA ALA A 205 17.28 1.33 -9.50
C ALA A 205 18.05 1.49 -8.17
N VAL A 206 19.37 1.31 -8.20
CA VAL A 206 20.21 1.52 -7.01
C VAL A 206 20.16 2.98 -6.55
N GLU A 207 20.37 3.93 -7.46
CA GLU A 207 20.36 5.37 -7.14
C GLU A 207 19.00 5.83 -6.57
N ASP A 208 17.90 5.39 -7.18
CA ASP A 208 16.56 5.80 -6.75
C ASP A 208 16.13 5.10 -5.46
N THR A 209 16.60 3.88 -5.21
CA THR A 209 16.41 3.20 -3.92
C THR A 209 17.09 3.96 -2.79
N GLU A 210 18.32 4.41 -2.98
CA GLU A 210 19.03 5.20 -1.96
C GLU A 210 18.34 6.56 -1.73
N LYS A 211 17.91 7.25 -2.78
CA LYS A 211 17.12 8.49 -2.63
C LYS A 211 15.83 8.26 -1.86
N MET A 212 15.10 7.17 -2.14
CA MET A 212 13.89 6.82 -1.39
C MET A 212 14.19 6.56 0.09
N LYS A 213 15.27 5.85 0.40
CA LYS A 213 15.71 5.60 1.79
C LYS A 213 16.00 6.92 2.52
N GLU A 214 16.73 7.84 1.88
CA GLU A 214 17.03 9.16 2.43
C GLU A 214 15.76 9.98 2.68
N MET A 215 14.85 10.04 1.72
CA MET A 215 13.59 10.78 1.85
C MET A 215 12.66 10.16 2.91
N MET A 216 12.57 8.83 2.99
CA MET A 216 11.83 8.18 4.05
C MET A 216 12.43 8.50 5.42
N LYS A 217 13.75 8.49 5.53
CA LYS A 217 14.44 8.90 6.75
C LYS A 217 14.11 10.34 7.13
N GLU A 218 14.22 11.28 6.20
CA GLU A 218 13.84 12.67 6.41
C GLU A 218 12.36 12.80 6.80
N ALA A 219 11.46 12.11 6.12
CA ALA A 219 10.03 12.14 6.42
C ALA A 219 9.70 11.55 7.80
N THR A 220 10.46 10.55 8.26
CA THR A 220 10.27 9.93 9.59
C THR A 220 10.96 10.68 10.71
N GLU A 221 12.04 11.41 10.40
CA GLU A 221 12.78 12.26 11.34
C GLU A 221 12.20 13.68 11.42
N SER A 222 11.30 14.07 10.50
CA SER A 222 10.74 15.43 10.37
C SER A 222 9.76 15.83 11.47
N LEU A 223 9.78 15.20 12.64
CA LEU A 223 9.08 15.72 13.80
C LEU A 223 9.67 17.06 14.22
N PRO A 224 8.85 17.99 14.72
CA PRO A 224 9.34 19.23 15.34
C PRO A 224 10.42 18.94 16.35
N GLU A 225 11.47 19.75 16.36
CA GLU A 225 12.57 19.58 17.30
C GLU A 225 12.06 19.65 18.75
N GLN A 226 12.53 18.74 19.58
CA GLN A 226 12.12 18.67 20.98
C GLN A 226 12.59 19.93 21.73
N ILE A 227 11.68 20.63 22.38
CA ILE A 227 12.00 21.74 23.26
C ILE A 227 12.46 21.18 24.61
N LYS A 228 13.77 21.26 24.86
CA LYS A 228 14.40 20.71 26.07
C LYS A 228 14.00 21.47 27.32
N GLY A 229 13.98 20.78 28.45
CA GLY A 229 13.72 21.39 29.77
C GLY A 229 12.24 21.67 30.06
N THR A 230 11.34 21.19 29.24
CA THR A 230 9.89 21.25 29.49
C THR A 230 9.41 20.00 30.24
N THR A 231 8.30 20.15 30.94
CA THR A 231 7.58 19.05 31.61
C THR A 231 6.12 19.09 31.22
N PRO A 232 5.39 17.97 31.32
CA PRO A 232 3.95 17.96 31.18
C PRO A 232 3.29 18.93 32.16
N SER A 233 2.25 19.63 31.74
CA SER A 233 1.55 20.61 32.60
C SER A 233 0.71 19.94 33.70
N HIS A 234 0.35 18.66 33.52
CA HIS A 234 -0.48 17.87 34.41
C HIS A 234 0.19 16.57 34.83
N LYS A 235 -0.45 15.86 35.77
CA LYS A 235 -0.03 14.50 36.12
C LYS A 235 -0.33 13.52 34.98
N LEU A 236 0.42 12.43 34.90
CA LEU A 236 0.26 11.45 33.82
C LEU A 236 -1.16 10.86 33.77
N GLU A 237 -1.84 10.79 34.91
CA GLU A 237 -3.23 10.30 35.00
C GLU A 237 -4.22 11.17 34.21
N ASP A 238 -3.96 12.48 34.11
CA ASP A 238 -4.86 13.41 33.45
C ASP A 238 -4.86 13.27 31.92
N TYR A 239 -3.78 12.66 31.37
CA TYR A 239 -3.66 12.34 29.94
C TYR A 239 -4.32 11.02 29.56
N THR A 240 -4.79 10.23 30.54
CA THR A 240 -5.43 8.94 30.26
C THR A 240 -6.87 9.12 29.82
N GLY A 241 -7.35 8.14 29.05
CA GLY A 241 -8.74 8.10 28.60
C GLY A 241 -8.92 7.35 27.30
N THR A 242 -10.18 7.25 26.92
CA THR A 242 -10.57 6.73 25.59
C THR A 242 -10.93 7.89 24.69
N PHE A 243 -10.32 7.94 23.53
CA PHE A 243 -10.50 8.99 22.55
C PHE A 243 -11.03 8.37 21.24
N GLU A 244 -11.96 9.04 20.58
CA GLU A 244 -12.64 8.53 19.39
C GLU A 244 -12.48 9.47 18.19
N HIS A 245 -12.28 8.86 17.04
CA HIS A 245 -12.29 9.53 15.73
C HIS A 245 -13.34 8.86 14.83
N PRO A 246 -14.21 9.62 14.13
CA PRO A 246 -15.34 9.07 13.39
C PRO A 246 -14.95 8.09 12.27
N ALA A 247 -13.75 8.22 11.71
CA ALA A 247 -13.27 7.34 10.64
C ALA A 247 -12.31 6.25 11.12
N TYR A 248 -11.60 6.46 12.24
CA TYR A 248 -10.55 5.55 12.71
C TYR A 248 -10.93 4.78 13.99
N GLY A 249 -12.12 5.05 14.56
CA GLY A 249 -12.56 4.39 15.78
C GLY A 249 -11.87 4.95 17.02
N THR A 250 -11.61 4.08 18.00
CA THR A 250 -11.13 4.49 19.31
C THR A 250 -9.67 4.18 19.53
N LEU A 251 -8.96 5.06 20.21
CA LEU A 251 -7.66 4.80 20.82
C LEU A 251 -7.78 4.98 22.34
N GLN A 252 -7.05 4.21 23.09
CA GLN A 252 -7.01 4.28 24.54
C GLN A 252 -5.62 4.68 25.00
N VAL A 253 -5.55 5.75 25.80
CA VAL A 253 -4.33 6.11 26.53
C VAL A 253 -4.49 5.69 27.98
N TYR A 254 -3.53 4.97 28.51
CA TYR A 254 -3.55 4.48 29.88
C TYR A 254 -2.16 4.57 30.50
N LYS A 255 -2.13 4.66 31.82
CA LYS A 255 -0.88 4.64 32.59
C LYS A 255 -0.57 3.20 33.02
N GLN A 256 0.67 2.82 32.87
CA GLN A 256 1.23 1.60 33.45
C GLN A 256 2.54 1.98 34.12
N ASP A 257 2.63 1.72 35.43
CA ASP A 257 3.73 2.21 36.24
C ASP A 257 3.89 3.75 36.12
N ASP A 258 5.06 4.26 35.84
CA ASP A 258 5.33 5.68 35.66
C ASP A 258 5.39 6.08 34.15
N SER A 259 4.68 5.38 33.29
CA SER A 259 4.68 5.60 31.85
C SER A 259 3.27 5.62 31.26
N LEU A 260 3.08 6.40 30.23
CA LEU A 260 1.87 6.36 29.40
C LEU A 260 2.05 5.40 28.24
N PHE A 261 0.97 4.73 27.92
CA PHE A 261 0.88 3.86 26.75
C PHE A 261 -0.36 4.23 25.94
N VAL A 262 -0.27 4.10 24.64
CA VAL A 262 -1.41 4.16 23.74
C VAL A 262 -1.69 2.77 23.20
N GLN A 263 -2.95 2.39 23.18
CA GLN A 263 -3.45 1.21 22.48
C GLN A 263 -4.39 1.66 21.37
N PHE A 264 -4.09 1.21 20.16
CA PHE A 264 -4.93 1.41 18.98
C PHE A 264 -5.04 0.08 18.24
N MET A 265 -6.25 -0.47 18.16
CA MET A 265 -6.47 -1.85 17.72
C MET A 265 -5.60 -2.83 18.54
N GLU A 266 -4.78 -3.64 17.87
CA GLU A 266 -3.85 -4.59 18.52
C GLU A 266 -2.49 -3.96 18.87
N MET A 267 -2.22 -2.77 18.37
CA MET A 267 -0.95 -2.09 18.60
C MET A 267 -0.93 -1.42 19.96
N LYS A 268 0.11 -1.74 20.75
CA LYS A 268 0.38 -1.15 22.05
C LYS A 268 1.77 -0.52 22.02
N VAL A 269 1.86 0.80 22.28
CA VAL A 269 3.09 1.55 22.20
C VAL A 269 3.25 2.48 23.40
N GLN A 270 4.47 2.58 23.93
CA GLN A 270 4.79 3.52 25.00
C GLN A 270 4.88 4.94 24.44
N LEU A 271 4.28 5.89 25.17
CA LEU A 271 4.39 7.33 24.93
C LEU A 271 5.57 7.90 25.73
N HIS A 272 6.44 8.63 25.05
CA HIS A 272 7.56 9.34 25.67
C HIS A 272 7.29 10.84 25.64
N HIS A 273 7.52 11.53 26.75
CA HIS A 273 7.37 12.99 26.79
C HIS A 273 8.27 13.66 25.75
N HIS A 274 7.67 14.46 24.87
CA HIS A 274 8.38 15.20 23.85
C HIS A 274 8.63 16.64 24.29
N HIS A 275 7.63 17.44 24.46
CA HIS A 275 7.68 18.75 25.14
C HIS A 275 6.26 19.21 25.52
N TYR A 276 6.14 20.00 26.59
CA TYR A 276 4.85 20.46 27.15
C TYR A 276 3.85 19.28 27.25
N ASP A 277 2.66 19.43 26.66
CA ASP A 277 1.60 18.41 26.65
C ASP A 277 1.62 17.56 25.38
N ILE A 278 2.80 17.39 24.78
CA ILE A 278 3.02 16.59 23.58
C ILE A 278 3.90 15.40 23.94
N PHE A 279 3.43 14.23 23.52
CA PHE A 279 4.15 12.96 23.68
C PHE A 279 4.49 12.39 22.31
N SER A 280 5.54 11.59 22.24
CA SER A 280 5.96 10.89 21.03
C SER A 280 5.90 9.38 21.21
N ALA A 281 5.61 8.67 20.14
CA ALA A 281 5.77 7.24 20.06
C ALA A 281 6.52 6.85 18.79
N LYS A 282 7.34 5.80 18.90
CA LYS A 282 7.96 5.16 17.73
C LYS A 282 7.20 3.90 17.43
N ILE A 283 6.74 3.77 16.20
CA ILE A 283 6.06 2.59 15.70
C ILE A 283 6.83 2.01 14.53
N ASP A 284 6.68 0.72 14.34
CA ASP A 284 7.11 0.02 13.13
C ASP A 284 5.83 -0.42 12.40
N LEU A 285 5.49 0.31 11.36
CA LEU A 285 4.30 0.03 10.57
C LEU A 285 4.73 -0.26 9.13
N PHE A 286 4.34 -1.42 8.62
CA PHE A 286 4.74 -1.89 7.29
C PHE A 286 6.28 -1.81 7.09
N GLN A 287 7.05 -2.14 8.14
CA GLN A 287 8.53 -2.08 8.18
C GLN A 287 9.13 -0.67 8.05
N MET A 288 8.30 0.35 8.17
CA MET A 288 8.73 1.73 8.25
C MET A 288 8.72 2.16 9.72
N LYS A 289 9.92 2.48 10.24
CA LYS A 289 10.05 3.09 11.57
C LYS A 289 9.54 4.52 11.47
N MET A 290 8.43 4.80 12.12
CA MET A 290 7.82 6.13 12.12
C MET A 290 7.74 6.68 13.53
N SER A 291 7.90 7.98 13.63
CA SER A 291 7.64 8.71 14.87
C SER A 291 6.31 9.45 14.76
N LEU A 292 5.47 9.28 15.76
CA LEU A 292 4.17 9.95 15.88
C LEU A 292 4.21 10.95 17.04
N LEU A 293 3.47 12.06 16.92
CA LEU A 293 3.24 12.96 18.04
C LEU A 293 1.77 12.94 18.44
N PHE A 294 1.57 12.94 19.74
CA PHE A 294 0.27 13.00 20.41
C PHE A 294 0.19 14.33 21.16
N ALA A 295 -0.45 15.31 20.58
CA ALA A 295 -0.59 16.65 21.14
C ALA A 295 -1.95 16.78 21.83
N TYR A 296 -1.95 17.04 23.12
CA TYR A 296 -3.17 17.21 23.90
C TYR A 296 -3.63 18.66 23.85
N GLU A 297 -4.92 18.85 23.60
CA GLU A 297 -5.55 20.18 23.57
C GLU A 297 -6.27 20.43 24.90
N MET A 298 -5.80 21.46 25.61
CA MET A 298 -6.35 21.82 26.91
C MET A 298 -7.49 22.85 26.74
N ASN A 299 -8.60 22.63 27.45
CA ASN A 299 -9.69 23.59 27.52
C ASN A 299 -9.47 24.64 28.65
N VAL A 300 -10.36 25.61 28.75
CA VAL A 300 -10.28 26.67 29.77
C VAL A 300 -10.41 26.16 31.19
N SER A 301 -10.91 24.97 31.43
CA SER A 301 -11.01 24.32 32.73
C SER A 301 -9.76 23.51 33.10
N GLY A 302 -8.76 23.46 32.24
CA GLY A 302 -7.53 22.66 32.45
C GLY A 302 -7.68 21.18 32.13
N GLU A 303 -8.70 20.76 31.36
CA GLU A 303 -8.93 19.38 30.99
C GLU A 303 -8.51 19.15 29.53
N PHE A 304 -8.21 17.89 29.18
CA PHE A 304 -7.87 17.47 27.82
C PHE A 304 -9.06 16.81 27.11
N PRO A 305 -9.96 17.57 26.47
CA PRO A 305 -11.11 17.03 25.74
C PRO A 305 -10.76 16.40 24.40
N SER A 306 -9.58 16.64 23.88
CA SER A 306 -9.11 16.12 22.59
C SER A 306 -7.61 15.87 22.57
N LEU A 307 -7.24 15.04 21.61
CA LEU A 307 -5.89 14.61 21.30
C LEU A 307 -5.70 14.69 19.80
N GLN A 308 -4.69 15.41 19.34
CA GLN A 308 -4.26 15.44 17.94
C GLN A 308 -3.14 14.44 17.71
N LEU A 309 -3.36 13.51 16.81
CA LEU A 309 -2.34 12.59 16.33
C LEU A 309 -1.70 13.18 15.06
N HIS A 310 -0.43 13.55 15.18
CA HIS A 310 0.38 13.97 14.05
C HIS A 310 1.15 12.77 13.51
N VAL A 311 0.89 12.46 12.26
CA VAL A 311 1.58 11.44 11.48
C VAL A 311 2.54 12.10 10.48
N PRO A 312 3.55 11.38 9.95
CA PRO A 312 4.39 11.92 8.89
C PRO A 312 3.58 12.50 7.72
N ALA A 313 4.04 13.61 7.14
CA ALA A 313 3.32 14.34 6.09
C ALA A 313 2.99 13.49 4.85
N MET A 314 3.75 12.43 4.62
CA MET A 314 3.48 11.45 3.57
C MET A 314 2.18 10.66 3.78
N LEU A 315 1.71 10.52 5.04
CA LEU A 315 0.47 9.82 5.39
C LEU A 315 -0.71 10.78 5.52
N SER A 316 -0.49 11.95 6.10
CA SER A 316 -1.51 13.00 6.20
C SER A 316 -0.85 14.36 6.37
N THR A 317 -1.37 15.35 5.65
CA THR A 317 -0.95 16.76 5.79
C THR A 317 -1.65 17.49 6.94
N GLN A 318 -2.69 16.87 7.54
CA GLN A 318 -3.44 17.42 8.66
C GLN A 318 -3.41 16.42 9.82
N PRO A 319 -3.32 16.90 11.08
CA PRO A 319 -3.43 16.03 12.24
C PRO A 319 -4.81 15.37 12.33
N LEU A 320 -4.87 14.18 12.89
CA LEU A 320 -6.11 13.47 13.16
C LEU A 320 -6.58 13.82 14.58
N THR A 321 -7.76 14.43 14.71
CA THR A 321 -8.28 14.83 16.01
C THR A 321 -9.21 13.77 16.58
N PHE A 322 -8.80 13.20 17.71
CA PHE A 322 -9.58 12.26 18.50
C PHE A 322 -10.22 12.99 19.69
N LYS A 323 -11.52 12.84 19.92
CA LYS A 323 -12.27 13.45 21.04
C LYS A 323 -12.35 12.47 22.21
N LYS A 324 -12.13 12.98 23.43
CA LYS A 324 -12.23 12.17 24.64
C LYS A 324 -13.69 11.78 24.89
N ILE A 325 -13.94 10.48 25.10
CA ILE A 325 -15.28 9.94 25.39
C ILE A 325 -15.39 9.32 26.78
N LYS A 326 -14.26 8.96 27.40
CA LYS A 326 -14.14 8.48 28.78
C LYS A 326 -12.79 8.85 29.37
#